data_d2e55339a8f8922a32e112bd8489fe93
#
_entry.id   d2e55339a8f8922a32e112bd8489fe93
#
_cell.length_a   1.000
_cell.length_b   1.000
_cell.length_c   1.000
_cell.angle_alpha   90.00
_cell.angle_beta   90.00
_cell.angle_gamma   90.00
#
_symmetry.space_group_name_H-M   'P 1'
#
loop_
_entity.id
_entity.type
_entity.pdbx_description
1 polymer ?
#
loop_
_entity_poly.entity_id
_entity_poly.type
_entity_poly.pdbx_seq_one_letter_code
_entity_poly.pdbx_strand_id
1 'polypeptide(L)'
;VALIANAGYEKTYAADNLGRLQIATFDPATHDALAKLLPPYVTVDPLLDLTPMAGDAMYADCIRTILQSDTVDALMISIVPHSILLHTTDDEIARTEGHLAERIVDLIHTYKKPTVVSVNVAFGAGAVYNRFGQILDSGGVPTFLTANRAMICLNAFVHYRLTRHQQYRDAWLT
;
A
#
# COMPACT_ATOMS: atom_id res chain seq x y z
N VAL A 1 -3.96 -5.45 9.41
CA VAL A 1 -3.52 -4.63 8.29
C VAL A 1 -2.07 -4.20 8.46
N ALA A 2 -1.28 -4.21 7.40
CA ALA A 2 0.01 -3.53 7.34
C ALA A 2 -0.10 -2.25 6.50
N LEU A 3 0.88 -1.37 6.67
CA LEU A 3 1.04 -0.15 5.89
C LEU A 3 2.49 -0.05 5.41
N ILE A 4 2.68 0.43 4.20
CA ILE A 4 3.97 0.80 3.65
C ILE A 4 3.89 2.21 3.04
N ALA A 5 4.82 3.08 3.39
CA ALA A 5 4.89 4.45 2.92
C ALA A 5 6.34 4.88 2.66
N ASN A 6 6.55 5.95 1.91
CA ASN A 6 7.85 6.61 1.77
C ASN A 6 7.92 7.97 2.49
N ALA A 7 6.99 8.21 3.42
CA ALA A 7 6.96 9.42 4.22
C ALA A 7 6.27 9.16 5.57
N GLY A 8 6.94 9.49 6.67
CA GLY A 8 6.49 9.16 8.02
C GLY A 8 5.13 9.77 8.41
N TYR A 9 4.77 10.95 7.89
CA TYR A 9 3.46 11.55 8.17
C TYR A 9 2.30 10.74 7.59
N GLU A 10 2.48 10.07 6.44
CA GLU A 10 1.48 9.20 5.84
C GLU A 10 1.17 8.00 6.75
N LYS A 11 2.21 7.44 7.36
CA LYS A 11 2.10 6.38 8.37
C LYS A 11 1.22 6.82 9.54
N THR A 12 1.45 8.03 10.08
CA THR A 12 0.66 8.57 11.18
C THR A 12 -0.80 8.81 10.78
N TYR A 13 -1.02 9.44 9.62
CA TYR A 13 -2.38 9.67 9.09
C TYR A 13 -3.17 8.38 8.90
N ALA A 14 -2.54 7.33 8.43
CA ALA A 14 -3.20 6.04 8.28
C ALA A 14 -3.49 5.40 9.65
N ALA A 15 -2.53 5.40 10.56
CA ALA A 15 -2.66 4.81 11.89
C ALA A 15 -3.80 5.46 12.71
N ASP A 16 -3.98 6.77 12.60
CA ASP A 16 -5.07 7.50 13.27
C ASP A 16 -6.46 7.15 12.72
N ASN A 17 -6.55 6.48 11.56
CA ASN A 17 -7.80 6.18 10.87
C ASN A 17 -8.08 4.68 10.69
N LEU A 18 -7.46 3.82 11.49
CA LEU A 18 -7.63 2.36 11.44
C LEU A 18 -9.09 1.90 11.66
N GLY A 19 -9.85 2.65 12.43
CA GLY A 19 -11.22 2.26 12.77
C GLY A 19 -11.25 0.92 13.52
N ARG A 20 -11.79 -0.12 12.90
CA ARG A 20 -11.85 -1.48 13.46
C ARG A 20 -10.72 -2.41 12.98
N LEU A 21 -9.88 -1.93 12.09
CA LEU A 21 -8.71 -2.69 11.65
C LEU A 21 -7.68 -2.73 12.77
N GLN A 22 -6.99 -3.85 12.88
CA GLN A 22 -5.88 -4.03 13.80
C GLN A 22 -4.57 -4.02 13.01
N ILE A 23 -3.55 -3.37 13.55
CA ILE A 23 -2.21 -3.42 12.99
C ILE A 23 -1.73 -4.87 13.06
N ALA A 24 -1.20 -5.39 11.95
CA ALA A 24 -0.64 -6.73 11.88
C ALA A 24 0.58 -6.87 12.79
N THR A 25 0.98 -8.11 13.03
CA THR A 25 2.30 -8.39 13.60
C THR A 25 3.06 -9.22 12.58
N PHE A 26 4.23 -8.76 12.15
CA PHE A 26 5.05 -9.54 11.23
C PHE A 26 5.58 -10.78 11.95
N ASP A 27 5.44 -11.95 11.31
CA ASP A 27 6.14 -13.15 11.74
C ASP A 27 7.66 -12.99 11.53
N PRO A 28 8.48 -13.81 12.21
CA PRO A 28 9.94 -13.69 12.11
C PRO A 28 10.47 -13.80 10.68
N ALA A 29 9.87 -14.64 9.84
CA ALA A 29 10.31 -14.82 8.46
C ALA A 29 10.07 -13.55 7.62
N THR A 30 8.89 -12.94 7.77
CA THR A 30 8.54 -11.65 7.14
C THR A 30 9.46 -10.53 7.62
N HIS A 31 9.67 -10.43 8.95
CA HIS A 31 10.56 -9.44 9.52
C HIS A 31 11.99 -9.57 8.98
N ASP A 32 12.56 -10.77 8.99
CA ASP A 32 13.93 -11.02 8.54
C ASP A 32 14.08 -10.80 7.01
N ALA A 33 13.06 -11.11 6.23
CA ALA A 33 13.05 -10.83 4.80
C ALA A 33 13.05 -9.32 4.51
N LEU A 34 12.23 -8.55 5.21
CA LEU A 34 12.22 -7.08 5.11
C LEU A 34 13.54 -6.48 5.59
N ALA A 35 14.10 -6.95 6.69
CA ALA A 35 15.37 -6.47 7.22
C ALA A 35 16.55 -6.65 6.25
N LYS A 36 16.50 -7.67 5.38
CA LYS A 36 17.52 -7.88 4.32
C LYS A 36 17.37 -6.93 3.14
N LEU A 37 16.15 -6.42 2.90
CA LEU A 37 15.87 -5.49 1.80
C LEU A 37 16.16 -4.04 2.19
N LEU A 38 16.12 -3.73 3.48
CA LEU A 38 16.08 -2.37 4.00
C LEU A 38 17.42 -1.92 4.57
N PRO A 39 17.76 -0.63 4.41
CA PRO A 39 18.91 -0.05 5.10
C PRO A 39 18.78 -0.13 6.63
N PRO A 40 19.91 -0.20 7.38
CA PRO A 40 19.89 -0.38 8.83
C PRO A 40 19.18 0.72 9.62
N TYR A 41 18.97 1.90 9.02
CA TYR A 41 18.27 3.01 9.66
C TYR A 41 16.74 2.93 9.52
N VAL A 42 16.21 1.99 8.74
CA VAL A 42 14.78 1.77 8.60
C VAL A 42 14.31 0.75 9.63
N THR A 43 13.36 1.15 10.45
CA THR A 43 12.75 0.22 11.42
C THR A 43 11.75 -0.69 10.71
N VAL A 44 11.92 -2.00 10.87
CA VAL A 44 11.00 -3.00 10.33
C VAL A 44 9.84 -3.18 11.29
N ASP A 45 8.71 -2.61 10.96
CA ASP A 45 7.44 -2.79 11.67
C ASP A 45 6.26 -2.80 10.67
N PRO A 46 5.04 -3.22 11.09
CA PRO A 46 3.88 -3.27 10.19
C PRO A 46 3.35 -1.91 9.72
N LEU A 47 3.85 -0.82 10.27
CA LEU A 47 3.66 0.55 9.78
C LEU A 47 4.97 1.03 9.14
N LEU A 48 5.40 0.39 8.07
CA LEU A 48 6.72 0.53 7.48
C LEU A 48 6.90 1.87 6.76
N ASP A 49 7.86 2.66 7.23
CA ASP A 49 8.30 3.88 6.56
C ASP A 49 9.64 3.62 5.83
N LEU A 50 9.59 3.54 4.52
CA LEU A 50 10.75 3.31 3.66
C LEU A 50 11.65 4.54 3.54
N THR A 51 11.20 5.70 4.01
CA THR A 51 11.81 7.00 3.79
C THR A 51 11.82 7.41 2.30
N PRO A 52 12.12 8.67 1.94
CA PRO A 52 12.23 9.08 0.53
C PRO A 52 13.38 8.43 -0.24
N MET A 53 14.19 7.59 0.42
CA MET A 53 15.35 6.93 -0.17
C MET A 53 15.04 5.57 -0.81
N ALA A 54 13.79 5.14 -0.80
CA ALA A 54 13.37 3.91 -1.47
C ALA A 54 13.10 4.15 -2.96
N GLY A 55 13.77 3.40 -3.81
CA GLY A 55 13.46 3.37 -5.25
C GLY A 55 12.41 2.29 -5.59
N ASP A 56 11.96 2.27 -6.85
CA ASP A 56 10.89 1.40 -7.35
C ASP A 56 11.07 -0.07 -7.00
N ALA A 57 12.27 -0.60 -7.18
CA ALA A 57 12.57 -2.01 -6.92
C ALA A 57 12.43 -2.36 -5.44
N MET A 58 13.07 -1.57 -4.55
CA MET A 58 12.99 -1.78 -3.10
C MET A 58 11.55 -1.68 -2.62
N TYR A 59 10.81 -0.69 -3.10
CA TYR A 59 9.41 -0.48 -2.74
C TYR A 59 8.56 -1.70 -3.14
N ALA A 60 8.68 -2.16 -4.38
CA ALA A 60 7.95 -3.32 -4.88
C ALA A 60 8.33 -4.62 -4.16
N ASP A 61 9.60 -4.82 -3.82
CA ASP A 61 10.07 -6.01 -3.09
C ASP A 61 9.56 -6.04 -1.65
N CYS A 62 9.49 -4.88 -0.98
CA CYS A 62 8.86 -4.77 0.33
C CYS A 62 7.34 -5.04 0.27
N ILE A 63 6.63 -4.49 -0.72
CA ILE A 63 5.20 -4.79 -0.95
C ILE A 63 5.00 -6.29 -1.14
N ARG A 64 5.81 -6.92 -2.00
CA ARG A 64 5.75 -8.37 -2.25
C ARG A 64 5.93 -9.15 -0.95
N THR A 65 6.95 -8.84 -0.18
CA THR A 65 7.25 -9.52 1.08
C THR A 65 6.10 -9.42 2.08
N ILE A 66 5.49 -8.23 2.21
CA ILE A 66 4.33 -8.01 3.08
C ILE A 66 3.10 -8.79 2.58
N LEU A 67 2.84 -8.78 1.27
CA LEU A 67 1.71 -9.51 0.69
C LEU A 67 1.88 -11.03 0.76
N GLN A 68 3.10 -11.55 0.84
CA GLN A 68 3.38 -12.98 1.05
C GLN A 68 3.12 -13.44 2.48
N SER A 69 3.19 -12.54 3.46
CA SER A 69 3.06 -12.90 4.88
C SER A 69 1.64 -13.37 5.21
N ASP A 70 1.52 -14.54 5.85
CA ASP A 70 0.23 -15.08 6.32
C ASP A 70 -0.35 -14.30 7.50
N THR A 71 0.45 -13.45 8.16
CA THR A 71 0.01 -12.63 9.29
C THR A 71 -0.56 -11.27 8.86
N VAL A 72 -0.58 -10.97 7.56
CA VAL A 72 -1.11 -9.72 7.00
C VAL A 72 -2.33 -10.01 6.13
N ASP A 73 -3.51 -9.58 6.55
CA ASP A 73 -4.78 -9.80 5.82
C ASP A 73 -5.10 -8.69 4.81
N ALA A 74 -4.57 -7.49 5.02
CA ALA A 74 -4.81 -6.33 4.17
C ALA A 74 -3.60 -5.40 4.17
N LEU A 75 -3.41 -4.65 3.07
CA LEU A 75 -2.29 -3.73 2.92
C LEU A 75 -2.79 -2.33 2.52
N MET A 76 -2.21 -1.32 3.12
CA MET A 76 -2.26 0.05 2.61
C MET A 76 -0.90 0.45 2.08
N ILE A 77 -0.86 0.95 0.85
CA ILE A 77 0.34 1.51 0.21
C ILE A 77 0.15 3.03 0.11
N SER A 78 1.09 3.79 0.62
CA SER A 78 1.05 5.25 0.54
C SER A 78 2.28 5.79 -0.18
N ILE A 79 2.07 6.53 -1.24
CA ILE A 79 3.12 7.05 -2.11
C ILE A 79 3.07 8.57 -2.11
N VAL A 80 4.19 9.17 -1.71
CA VAL A 80 4.49 10.58 -1.95
C VAL A 80 5.40 10.64 -3.19
N PRO A 81 4.86 11.03 -4.36
CA PRO A 81 5.55 10.85 -5.63
C PRO A 81 6.74 11.80 -5.86
N HIS A 82 6.90 12.81 -5.03
CA HIS A 82 8.01 13.77 -5.10
C HIS A 82 9.36 13.19 -4.60
N SER A 83 9.48 11.86 -4.53
CA SER A 83 10.71 11.19 -4.11
C SER A 83 11.67 11.06 -5.28
N ILE A 84 12.92 11.46 -5.11
CA ILE A 84 13.93 11.49 -6.17
C ILE A 84 14.29 10.11 -6.74
N LEU A 85 14.01 9.03 -5.99
CA LEU A 85 14.33 7.66 -6.39
C LEU A 85 13.14 6.87 -6.95
N LEU A 86 11.95 7.48 -6.98
CA LEU A 86 10.76 6.89 -7.57
C LEU A 86 10.51 7.46 -8.96
N HIS A 87 10.25 6.59 -9.93
CA HIS A 87 9.85 6.98 -11.28
C HIS A 87 8.33 7.14 -11.32
N THR A 88 7.85 8.34 -11.03
CA THR A 88 6.42 8.62 -10.83
C THR A 88 5.87 9.70 -11.75
N THR A 89 6.72 10.55 -12.33
CA THR A 89 6.27 11.52 -13.31
C THR A 89 5.94 10.86 -14.66
N ASP A 90 5.08 11.49 -15.44
CA ASP A 90 4.67 10.99 -16.76
C ASP A 90 5.87 10.72 -17.68
N ASP A 91 6.89 11.57 -17.62
CA ASP A 91 8.13 11.44 -18.41
C ASP A 91 9.02 10.29 -17.93
N GLU A 92 9.15 10.08 -16.62
CA GLU A 92 9.91 8.99 -16.04
C GLU A 92 9.27 7.64 -16.37
N ILE A 93 7.94 7.54 -16.18
CA ILE A 93 7.15 6.35 -16.51
C ILE A 93 7.30 5.99 -18.00
N ALA A 94 7.28 6.99 -18.89
CA ALA A 94 7.44 6.74 -20.32
C ALA A 94 8.80 6.13 -20.71
N ARG A 95 9.81 6.27 -19.86
CA ARG A 95 11.20 5.82 -20.10
C ARG A 95 11.64 4.62 -19.25
N THR A 96 10.80 4.21 -18.31
CA THR A 96 11.14 3.16 -17.33
C THR A 96 10.22 1.96 -17.51
N GLU A 97 10.77 0.84 -17.93
CA GLU A 97 10.05 -0.43 -17.95
C GLU A 97 9.89 -0.98 -16.52
N GLY A 98 8.70 -1.53 -16.22
CA GLY A 98 8.42 -2.11 -14.91
C GLY A 98 8.54 -1.11 -13.76
N HIS A 99 8.09 0.12 -13.98
CA HIS A 99 8.01 1.13 -12.93
C HIS A 99 7.04 0.74 -11.81
N LEU A 100 7.09 1.43 -10.68
CA LEU A 100 6.40 1.05 -9.45
C LEU A 100 4.88 0.85 -9.63
N ALA A 101 4.19 1.69 -10.42
CA ALA A 101 2.74 1.55 -10.61
C ALA A 101 2.34 0.21 -11.25
N GLU A 102 3.04 -0.22 -12.30
CA GLU A 102 2.80 -1.53 -12.93
C GLU A 102 3.07 -2.67 -11.95
N ARG A 103 4.19 -2.61 -11.22
CA ARG A 103 4.54 -3.62 -10.21
C ARG A 103 3.49 -3.73 -9.10
N ILE A 104 2.92 -2.61 -8.65
CA ILE A 104 1.85 -2.60 -7.66
C ILE A 104 0.62 -3.32 -8.20
N VAL A 105 0.19 -3.03 -9.42
CA VAL A 105 -0.95 -3.70 -10.06
C VAL A 105 -0.73 -5.21 -10.12
N ASP A 106 0.44 -5.64 -10.61
CA ASP A 106 0.78 -7.06 -10.74
C ASP A 106 0.80 -7.78 -9.38
N LEU A 107 1.37 -7.15 -8.36
CA LEU A 107 1.43 -7.70 -7.01
C LEU A 107 0.05 -7.86 -6.38
N ILE A 108 -0.81 -6.84 -6.52
CA ILE A 108 -2.18 -6.90 -5.99
C ILE A 108 -2.99 -8.01 -6.68
N HIS A 109 -2.87 -8.15 -8.00
CA HIS A 109 -3.54 -9.21 -8.75
C HIS A 109 -3.00 -10.61 -8.43
N THR A 110 -1.71 -10.71 -8.12
CA THR A 110 -1.06 -11.97 -7.75
C THR A 110 -1.51 -12.46 -6.38
N TYR A 111 -1.46 -11.60 -5.37
CA TYR A 111 -1.70 -12.00 -3.97
C TYR A 111 -3.16 -11.87 -3.52
N LYS A 112 -3.96 -11.05 -4.21
CA LYS A 112 -5.42 -10.90 -4.00
C LYS A 112 -5.82 -10.53 -2.57
N LYS A 113 -4.93 -9.96 -1.78
CA LYS A 113 -5.25 -9.40 -0.48
C LYS A 113 -5.91 -8.03 -0.65
N PRO A 114 -6.90 -7.66 0.20
CA PRO A 114 -7.47 -6.33 0.20
C PRO A 114 -6.36 -5.27 0.30
N THR A 115 -6.21 -4.47 -0.76
CA THR A 115 -5.17 -3.46 -0.84
C THR A 115 -5.75 -2.16 -1.36
N VAL A 116 -5.33 -1.04 -0.77
CA VAL A 116 -5.64 0.32 -1.20
C VAL A 116 -4.34 1.10 -1.37
N VAL A 117 -4.35 2.05 -2.29
CA VAL A 117 -3.20 2.91 -2.56
C VAL A 117 -3.56 4.37 -2.34
N SER A 118 -2.74 5.14 -1.65
CA SER A 118 -2.81 6.60 -1.68
C SER A 118 -1.63 7.16 -2.48
N VAL A 119 -1.92 8.15 -3.33
CA VAL A 119 -0.90 8.92 -4.06
C VAL A 119 -1.08 10.38 -3.65
N ASN A 120 -0.24 10.83 -2.72
CA ASN A 120 -0.35 12.15 -2.14
C ASN A 120 0.49 13.17 -2.92
N VAL A 121 -0.18 13.96 -3.74
CA VAL A 121 0.44 14.94 -4.63
C VAL A 121 0.34 16.33 -4.02
N ALA A 122 1.39 17.11 -4.07
CA ALA A 122 1.35 18.51 -3.65
C ALA A 122 0.37 19.31 -4.53
N PHE A 123 -0.28 20.31 -3.92
CA PHE A 123 -1.21 21.19 -4.62
C PHE A 123 -0.55 21.84 -5.85
N GLY A 124 -1.20 21.71 -7.00
CA GLY A 124 -0.70 22.24 -8.28
C GLY A 124 0.28 21.35 -9.04
N ALA A 125 0.83 20.30 -8.41
CA ALA A 125 1.77 19.39 -9.08
C ALA A 125 1.09 18.15 -9.69
N GLY A 126 -0.23 17.97 -9.52
CA GLY A 126 -0.96 16.76 -9.92
C GLY A 126 -0.78 16.36 -11.38
N ALA A 127 -0.70 17.32 -12.29
CA ALA A 127 -0.65 17.05 -13.73
C ALA A 127 0.55 16.18 -14.15
N VAL A 128 1.70 16.32 -13.50
CA VAL A 128 2.92 15.57 -13.86
C VAL A 128 2.95 14.13 -13.33
N TYR A 129 1.99 13.76 -12.48
CA TYR A 129 1.85 12.42 -11.88
C TYR A 129 0.57 11.70 -12.32
N ASN A 130 -0.15 12.24 -13.32
CA ASN A 130 -1.44 11.69 -13.75
C ASN A 130 -1.31 10.26 -14.26
N ARG A 131 -0.27 9.96 -15.03
CA ARG A 131 -0.07 8.63 -15.61
C ARG A 131 0.12 7.56 -14.54
N PHE A 132 0.82 7.87 -13.45
CA PHE A 132 0.98 6.96 -12.33
C PHE A 132 -0.38 6.54 -11.74
N GLY A 133 -1.24 7.51 -11.43
CA GLY A 133 -2.61 7.26 -10.95
C GLY A 133 -3.47 6.51 -11.97
N GLN A 134 -3.41 6.89 -13.26
CA GLN A 134 -4.17 6.23 -14.33
C GLN A 134 -3.80 4.76 -14.51
N ILE A 135 -2.54 4.38 -14.33
CA ILE A 135 -2.10 2.98 -14.40
C ILE A 135 -2.71 2.19 -13.25
N LEU A 136 -2.68 2.71 -12.04
CA LEU A 136 -3.31 2.07 -10.88
C LEU A 136 -4.82 1.91 -11.08
N ASP A 137 -5.51 2.97 -11.48
CA ASP A 137 -6.96 2.95 -11.72
C ASP A 137 -7.35 1.98 -12.84
N SER A 138 -6.61 1.98 -13.96
CA SER A 138 -6.81 1.06 -15.08
C SER A 138 -6.54 -0.39 -14.69
N GLY A 139 -5.63 -0.61 -13.75
CA GLY A 139 -5.36 -1.90 -13.12
C GLY A 139 -6.40 -2.30 -12.07
N GLY A 140 -7.45 -1.51 -11.85
CA GLY A 140 -8.50 -1.81 -10.88
C GLY A 140 -8.06 -1.66 -9.42
N VAL A 141 -7.01 -0.90 -9.16
CA VAL A 141 -6.50 -0.63 -7.80
C VAL A 141 -7.24 0.57 -7.21
N PRO A 142 -7.89 0.42 -6.03
CA PRO A 142 -8.54 1.55 -5.35
C PRO A 142 -7.52 2.60 -4.94
N THR A 143 -7.56 3.78 -5.60
CA THR A 143 -6.58 4.85 -5.44
C THR A 143 -7.19 6.08 -4.78
N PHE A 144 -6.47 6.69 -3.85
CA PHE A 144 -6.89 7.83 -3.04
C PHE A 144 -5.81 8.92 -3.02
N LEU A 145 -6.24 10.18 -2.78
CA LEU A 145 -5.31 11.31 -2.67
C LEU A 145 -4.60 11.40 -1.32
N THR A 146 -5.12 10.72 -0.27
CA THR A 146 -4.57 10.83 1.09
C THR A 146 -4.68 9.52 1.84
N ALA A 147 -3.70 9.24 2.71
CA ALA A 147 -3.61 8.02 3.49
C ALA A 147 -4.82 7.78 4.41
N ASN A 148 -5.34 8.82 5.05
CA ASN A 148 -6.51 8.70 5.91
C ASN A 148 -7.76 8.25 5.13
N ARG A 149 -8.01 8.81 3.94
CA ARG A 149 -9.15 8.39 3.10
C ARG A 149 -9.00 6.95 2.63
N ALA A 150 -7.81 6.56 2.22
CA ALA A 150 -7.51 5.18 1.84
C ALA A 150 -7.78 4.21 3.01
N MET A 151 -7.30 4.54 4.22
CA MET A 151 -7.50 3.70 5.40
C MET A 151 -8.97 3.61 5.83
N ILE A 152 -9.70 4.73 5.82
CA ILE A 152 -11.15 4.74 6.10
C ILE A 152 -11.91 3.84 5.12
N CYS A 153 -11.57 3.91 3.82
CA CYS A 153 -12.20 3.08 2.81
C CYS A 153 -11.87 1.59 3.00
N LEU A 154 -10.60 1.27 3.26
CA LEU A 154 -10.17 -0.11 3.55
C LEU A 154 -10.90 -0.68 4.77
N ASN A 155 -11.00 0.09 5.86
CA ASN A 155 -11.75 -0.31 7.05
C ASN A 155 -13.23 -0.57 6.73
N ALA A 156 -13.88 0.31 5.98
CA ALA A 156 -15.27 0.13 5.58
C ALA A 156 -15.46 -1.12 4.71
N PHE A 157 -14.59 -1.34 3.74
CA PHE A 157 -14.62 -2.51 2.85
C PHE A 157 -14.44 -3.83 3.62
N VAL A 158 -13.42 -3.92 4.47
CA VAL A 158 -13.14 -5.13 5.26
C VAL A 158 -14.33 -5.42 6.19
N HIS A 159 -14.82 -4.40 6.89
CA HIS A 159 -15.99 -4.56 7.77
C HIS A 159 -17.23 -5.04 7.02
N TYR A 160 -17.55 -4.44 5.88
CA TYR A 160 -18.66 -4.86 5.03
C TYR A 160 -18.54 -6.34 4.62
N ARG A 161 -17.35 -6.76 4.17
CA ARG A 161 -17.11 -8.15 3.77
C ARG A 161 -17.31 -9.12 4.94
N LEU A 162 -16.76 -8.82 6.10
CA LEU A 162 -16.89 -9.66 7.30
C LEU A 162 -18.35 -9.75 7.77
N THR A 163 -19.08 -8.63 7.81
CA THR A 163 -20.48 -8.61 8.24
C THR A 163 -21.40 -9.35 7.26
N ARG A 164 -21.17 -9.20 5.96
CA ARG A 164 -21.96 -9.92 4.96
C ARG A 164 -21.77 -11.42 5.00
N HIS A 165 -20.54 -11.89 5.22
CA HIS A 165 -20.26 -13.31 5.39
C HIS A 165 -20.95 -13.90 6.63
N GLN A 166 -21.09 -13.12 7.69
CA GLN A 166 -21.77 -13.54 8.91
C GLN A 166 -23.28 -13.64 8.69
N GLN A 167 -23.90 -12.63 8.08
CA GLN A 167 -25.33 -12.64 7.74
C GLN A 167 -25.72 -13.78 6.79
N TYR A 168 -24.89 -14.12 5.82
CA TYR A 168 -25.14 -15.25 4.94
C TYR A 168 -25.04 -16.60 5.67
N ARG A 169 -24.10 -16.78 6.57
CA ARG A 169 -24.02 -18.02 7.38
C ARG A 169 -25.23 -18.18 8.30
N ASP A 170 -25.64 -17.11 8.96
CA ASP A 170 -26.79 -17.12 9.88
C ASP A 170 -28.11 -17.38 9.14
N ALA A 171 -28.25 -16.93 7.89
CA ALA A 171 -29.42 -17.18 7.04
C ALA A 171 -29.52 -18.64 6.52
N TRP A 172 -28.45 -19.42 6.55
CA TRP A 172 -28.45 -20.84 6.15
C TRP A 172 -28.61 -21.80 7.35
N LEU A 173 -28.55 -21.29 8.57
CA LEU A 173 -28.69 -22.06 9.81
C LEU A 173 -30.08 -21.92 10.45
N THR A 174 -30.97 -21.11 9.85
CA THR A 174 -32.38 -20.96 10.21
C THR A 174 -33.28 -21.57 9.14
#